data_54ad8734a794b876f2fdf3acd8d85b73
#
_entry.id   54ad8734a794b876f2fdf3acd8d85b73
#
_cell.length_a   1.000
_cell.length_b   1.000
_cell.length_c   1.000
_cell.angle_alpha   90.00
_cell.angle_beta   90.00
_cell.angle_gamma   90.00
#
_symmetry.space_group_name_H-M   'P 1'
#
loop_
_entity.id
_entity.type
_entity.pdbx_description
1 polymer ?
#
loop_
_entity_poly.entity_id
_entity_poly.type
_entity_poly.pdbx_seq_one_letter_code
_entity_poly.pdbx_strand_id
1 'polypeptide(L)'
;MFPHVMCADVYRVDPADPRAPPQDVWERLTPEERARVIDSLPSEWPVSESQPPEGDAHFEAKVRAREVLGGFFSRIGCKLYLGSELPVYYPGEAMFAPDVIAVMDVEPHARMRGMVSAEGRGLDLALEIHVAGDRRKDLERNVERFARLGIREYFLFDRGRLKLSGWRLMGEGRRVYQPIIPQQGFYFSEVLGLELQLEGERLRFYLGRAPLPESDELITTLERMVGEAEAHRTEESQMRVELEQQLAHEQHLREEAERKLAEALDELKRLRSRAR
;
A
#
# COMPACT_ATOMS: atom_id res chain seq x y z
N MET A 1 35.48 46.48 -27.63
CA MET A 1 34.02 46.51 -27.36
C MET A 1 33.63 45.08 -27.01
N PHE A 2 33.64 44.75 -25.72
CA PHE A 2 33.24 43.41 -25.26
C PHE A 2 31.72 43.35 -25.22
N PRO A 3 31.07 42.29 -25.73
CA PRO A 3 29.63 42.17 -25.61
C PRO A 3 29.33 41.95 -24.11
N HIS A 4 28.44 42.79 -23.58
CA HIS A 4 27.79 42.52 -22.30
C HIS A 4 27.13 41.13 -22.39
N VAL A 5 27.74 40.14 -21.75
CA VAL A 5 27.06 38.90 -21.40
C VAL A 5 25.99 39.33 -20.39
N MET A 6 24.77 39.44 -20.86
CA MET A 6 23.60 39.53 -19.97
C MET A 6 23.61 38.24 -19.16
N CYS A 7 23.97 38.41 -17.88
CA CYS A 7 23.79 37.34 -16.90
C CYS A 7 22.31 37.02 -16.92
N ALA A 8 21.93 35.89 -17.47
CA ALA A 8 20.56 35.42 -17.40
C ALA A 8 20.20 35.35 -15.91
N ASP A 9 19.14 36.04 -15.51
CA ASP A 9 18.65 35.98 -14.13
C ASP A 9 18.41 34.52 -13.78
N VAL A 10 19.28 33.98 -12.96
CA VAL A 10 19.15 32.61 -12.46
C VAL A 10 17.85 32.54 -11.65
N TYR A 11 16.94 31.64 -12.03
CA TYR A 11 15.70 31.47 -11.31
C TYR A 11 15.96 31.22 -9.82
N ARG A 12 15.30 32.01 -8.97
CA ARG A 12 15.40 31.89 -7.51
C ARG A 12 14.04 31.49 -6.95
N VAL A 13 14.03 30.45 -6.10
CA VAL A 13 12.83 30.06 -5.36
C VAL A 13 12.55 31.09 -4.28
N ASP A 14 11.33 31.62 -4.24
CA ASP A 14 10.87 32.47 -3.15
C ASP A 14 10.50 31.58 -1.95
N PRO A 15 11.16 31.73 -0.78
CA PRO A 15 10.81 30.93 0.40
C PRO A 15 9.40 31.16 0.95
N ALA A 16 8.80 32.33 0.67
CA ALA A 16 7.46 32.66 1.13
C ALA A 16 6.35 32.06 0.22
N ASP A 17 6.67 31.83 -1.08
CA ASP A 17 5.77 31.19 -2.04
C ASP A 17 6.59 30.25 -2.95
N PRO A 18 7.04 29.11 -2.42
CA PRO A 18 7.95 28.23 -3.14
C PRO A 18 7.27 27.59 -4.36
N ARG A 19 7.84 27.87 -5.54
CA ARG A 19 7.36 27.36 -6.83
C ARG A 19 8.50 26.76 -7.63
N ALA A 20 8.21 25.71 -8.39
CA ALA A 20 9.10 25.31 -9.46
C ALA A 20 9.06 26.36 -10.60
N PRO A 21 10.15 26.55 -11.35
CA PRO A 21 10.15 27.44 -12.49
C PRO A 21 9.10 26.99 -13.54
N PRO A 22 8.57 27.92 -14.32
CA PRO A 22 7.80 27.58 -15.52
C PRO A 22 8.61 26.65 -16.43
N GLN A 23 7.93 25.80 -17.20
CA GLN A 23 8.59 24.76 -18.00
C GLN A 23 9.60 25.33 -19.01
N ASP A 24 9.27 26.44 -19.65
CA ASP A 24 10.14 27.12 -20.61
C ASP A 24 11.40 27.72 -19.95
N VAL A 25 11.31 28.11 -18.68
CA VAL A 25 12.46 28.53 -17.87
C VAL A 25 13.29 27.33 -17.51
N TRP A 26 12.66 26.25 -17.01
CA TRP A 26 13.33 24.99 -16.65
C TRP A 26 14.18 24.41 -17.80
N GLU A 27 13.62 24.42 -19.01
CA GLU A 27 14.31 23.87 -20.18
C GLU A 27 15.58 24.64 -20.55
N ARG A 28 15.65 25.92 -20.23
CA ARG A 28 16.82 26.79 -20.48
C ARG A 28 17.90 26.70 -19.42
N LEU A 29 17.58 26.15 -18.24
CA LEU A 29 18.54 25.99 -17.15
C LEU A 29 19.59 24.93 -17.47
N THR A 30 20.85 25.20 -17.10
CA THR A 30 21.92 24.19 -17.12
C THR A 30 21.67 23.09 -16.09
N PRO A 31 22.32 21.92 -16.20
CA PRO A 31 22.20 20.87 -15.19
C PRO A 31 22.52 21.34 -13.76
N GLU A 32 23.53 22.20 -13.60
CA GLU A 32 23.94 22.74 -12.31
C GLU A 32 22.91 23.73 -11.74
N GLU A 33 22.25 24.50 -12.59
CA GLU A 33 21.18 25.41 -12.19
C GLU A 33 19.93 24.61 -11.81
N ARG A 34 19.59 23.55 -12.55
CA ARG A 34 18.49 22.64 -12.21
C ARG A 34 18.71 22.00 -10.85
N ALA A 35 19.92 21.50 -10.58
CA ALA A 35 20.26 20.94 -9.27
C ALA A 35 20.06 21.96 -8.14
N ARG A 36 20.55 23.21 -8.31
CA ARG A 36 20.35 24.28 -7.34
C ARG A 36 18.88 24.62 -7.10
N VAL A 37 18.06 24.64 -8.15
CA VAL A 37 16.62 24.85 -8.02
C VAL A 37 15.98 23.73 -7.21
N ILE A 38 16.27 22.46 -7.55
CA ILE A 38 15.77 21.30 -6.82
C ILE A 38 16.14 21.39 -5.34
N ASP A 39 17.40 21.71 -5.03
CA ASP A 39 17.88 21.77 -3.64
C ASP A 39 17.27 22.95 -2.86
N SER A 40 16.90 24.03 -3.54
CA SER A 40 16.28 25.21 -2.90
C SER A 40 14.77 25.07 -2.64
N LEU A 41 14.09 24.09 -3.28
CA LEU A 41 12.69 23.84 -3.02
C LEU A 41 12.49 23.15 -1.67
N PRO A 42 11.58 23.63 -0.80
CA PRO A 42 11.27 22.96 0.46
C PRO A 42 10.89 21.48 0.29
N SER A 43 11.37 20.66 1.21
CA SER A 43 10.97 19.26 1.34
C SER A 43 9.91 19.03 2.42
N GLU A 44 9.54 20.09 3.12
CA GLU A 44 8.55 20.07 4.18
C GLU A 44 7.52 21.17 3.95
N TRP A 45 6.29 20.89 4.36
CA TRP A 45 5.24 21.91 4.39
C TRP A 45 5.51 22.83 5.57
N PRO A 46 5.47 24.18 5.39
CA PRO A 46 5.57 25.09 6.52
C PRO A 46 4.38 24.85 7.46
N VAL A 47 4.64 24.21 8.60
CA VAL A 47 3.63 24.01 9.64
C VAL A 47 3.31 25.37 10.24
N SER A 48 2.10 25.84 10.03
CA SER A 48 1.57 27.01 10.74
C SER A 48 1.00 26.53 12.08
N GLU A 49 1.37 27.17 13.19
CA GLU A 49 0.77 26.90 14.50
C GLU A 49 -0.75 27.08 14.52
N SER A 50 -1.31 27.72 13.49
CA SER A 50 -2.76 27.89 13.30
C SER A 50 -3.45 26.70 12.62
N GLN A 51 -2.71 25.70 12.09
CA GLN A 51 -3.31 24.50 11.56
C GLN A 51 -3.46 23.48 12.68
N PRO A 52 -4.69 23.02 12.98
CA PRO A 52 -4.88 21.96 13.96
C PRO A 52 -4.13 20.73 13.52
N PRO A 53 -3.49 19.96 14.45
CA PRO A 53 -2.86 18.72 14.12
C PRO A 53 -3.89 17.76 13.52
N GLU A 54 -3.46 16.97 12.56
CA GLU A 54 -4.28 15.90 12.01
C GLU A 54 -4.61 14.89 13.12
N GLY A 55 -5.89 14.62 13.34
CA GLY A 55 -6.31 13.63 14.33
C GLY A 55 -6.04 12.21 13.86
N ASP A 56 -6.08 11.25 14.79
CA ASP A 56 -5.86 9.81 14.55
C ASP A 56 -6.67 9.30 13.36
N ALA A 57 -7.91 9.75 13.25
CA ALA A 57 -8.82 9.38 12.18
C ALA A 57 -8.31 9.69 10.77
N HIS A 58 -7.66 10.82 10.59
CA HIS A 58 -7.06 11.23 9.31
C HIS A 58 -5.81 10.41 9.02
N PHE A 59 -4.92 10.30 10.01
CA PHE A 59 -3.69 9.54 9.90
C PHE A 59 -3.94 8.07 9.56
N GLU A 60 -4.85 7.40 10.30
CA GLU A 60 -5.22 6.01 10.05
C GLU A 60 -5.74 5.78 8.63
N ALA A 61 -6.60 6.69 8.12
CA ALA A 61 -7.15 6.54 6.79
C ALA A 61 -6.07 6.66 5.69
N LYS A 62 -5.09 7.58 5.86
CA LYS A 62 -3.93 7.72 4.96
C LYS A 62 -3.05 6.47 4.96
N VAL A 63 -2.66 6.02 6.16
CA VAL A 63 -1.80 4.84 6.33
C VAL A 63 -2.45 3.62 5.71
N ARG A 64 -3.72 3.38 6.02
CA ARG A 64 -4.49 2.24 5.50
C ARG A 64 -4.57 2.25 3.97
N ALA A 65 -4.94 3.39 3.37
CA ALA A 65 -4.99 3.50 1.91
C ALA A 65 -3.63 3.19 1.26
N ARG A 66 -2.55 3.74 1.80
CA ARG A 66 -1.20 3.53 1.30
C ARG A 66 -0.73 2.08 1.45
N GLU A 67 -0.99 1.45 2.60
CA GLU A 67 -0.60 0.06 2.87
C GLU A 67 -1.33 -0.92 1.96
N VAL A 68 -2.65 -0.80 1.83
CA VAL A 68 -3.47 -1.68 0.99
C VAL A 68 -3.05 -1.57 -0.46
N LEU A 69 -2.95 -0.35 -1.00
CA LEU A 69 -2.53 -0.14 -2.39
C LEU A 69 -1.09 -0.60 -2.62
N GLY A 70 -0.16 -0.21 -1.74
CA GLY A 70 1.25 -0.61 -1.85
C GLY A 70 1.43 -2.12 -1.80
N GLY A 71 0.74 -2.79 -0.87
CA GLY A 71 0.75 -4.24 -0.76
C GLY A 71 0.16 -4.95 -1.97
N PHE A 72 -0.94 -4.45 -2.52
CA PHE A 72 -1.57 -4.99 -3.70
C PHE A 72 -0.67 -4.88 -4.95
N PHE A 73 -0.21 -3.66 -5.28
CA PHE A 73 0.59 -3.41 -6.47
C PHE A 73 1.96 -4.10 -6.42
N SER A 74 2.56 -4.19 -5.23
CA SER A 74 3.79 -4.97 -5.02
C SER A 74 3.58 -6.46 -5.33
N ARG A 75 2.48 -7.06 -4.86
CA ARG A 75 2.17 -8.48 -5.11
C ARG A 75 1.94 -8.82 -6.58
N ILE A 76 1.32 -7.91 -7.34
CA ILE A 76 1.10 -8.12 -8.79
C ILE A 76 2.29 -7.67 -9.64
N GLY A 77 3.38 -7.20 -9.03
CA GLY A 77 4.59 -6.77 -9.73
C GLY A 77 4.43 -5.49 -10.54
N CYS A 78 3.44 -4.65 -10.20
CA CYS A 78 3.19 -3.38 -10.88
C CYS A 78 4.01 -2.25 -10.27
N LYS A 79 4.67 -1.46 -11.10
CA LYS A 79 5.46 -0.31 -10.64
C LYS A 79 4.52 0.83 -10.28
N LEU A 80 4.46 1.15 -9.01
CA LEU A 80 3.64 2.23 -8.47
C LEU A 80 4.42 2.99 -7.41
N TYR A 81 4.53 4.30 -7.57
CA TYR A 81 4.96 5.17 -6.48
C TYR A 81 3.74 5.68 -5.72
N LEU A 82 3.74 5.47 -4.41
CA LEU A 82 2.76 6.01 -3.47
C LEU A 82 3.46 6.96 -2.51
N GLY A 83 3.07 8.23 -2.54
CA GLY A 83 3.49 9.24 -1.57
C GLY A 83 2.34 9.62 -0.63
N SER A 84 2.69 10.13 0.55
CA SER A 84 1.74 10.72 1.49
C SER A 84 2.31 12.04 1.97
N GLU A 85 1.52 13.12 1.86
CA GLU A 85 1.91 14.49 2.26
C GLU A 85 3.24 14.95 1.63
N LEU A 86 3.57 14.38 0.50
CA LEU A 86 4.78 14.77 -0.23
C LEU A 86 4.58 16.13 -0.88
N PRO A 87 5.44 17.13 -0.63
CA PRO A 87 5.43 18.39 -1.37
C PRO A 87 5.61 18.16 -2.86
N VAL A 88 4.65 18.60 -3.67
CA VAL A 88 4.65 18.45 -5.12
C VAL A 88 4.76 19.81 -5.80
N TYR A 89 5.62 19.89 -6.80
CA TYR A 89 5.91 21.09 -7.57
C TYR A 89 5.63 20.86 -9.05
N TYR A 90 4.55 21.44 -9.53
CA TYR A 90 4.26 21.59 -10.95
C TYR A 90 4.86 22.90 -11.49
N PRO A 91 5.22 22.99 -12.78
CA PRO A 91 5.80 24.19 -13.36
C PRO A 91 4.97 25.45 -13.11
N GLY A 92 5.54 26.45 -12.44
CA GLY A 92 4.89 27.73 -12.13
C GLY A 92 3.76 27.69 -11.09
N GLU A 93 3.40 26.49 -10.59
CA GLU A 93 2.33 26.33 -9.62
C GLU A 93 2.85 26.44 -8.17
N ALA A 94 2.02 26.93 -7.26
CA ALA A 94 2.32 26.91 -5.84
C ALA A 94 2.42 25.47 -5.35
N MET A 95 3.32 25.22 -4.38
CA MET A 95 3.45 23.92 -3.73
C MET A 95 2.12 23.40 -3.19
N PHE A 96 1.92 22.11 -3.27
CA PHE A 96 0.81 21.40 -2.62
C PHE A 96 1.23 19.99 -2.22
N ALA A 97 0.56 19.43 -1.24
CA ALA A 97 0.84 18.07 -0.74
C ALA A 97 -0.49 17.36 -0.48
N PRO A 98 -0.96 16.52 -1.41
CA PRO A 98 -2.14 15.70 -1.17
C PRO A 98 -1.88 14.62 -0.13
N ASP A 99 -2.92 14.18 0.57
CA ASP A 99 -2.84 13.15 1.60
C ASP A 99 -2.27 11.83 1.07
N VAL A 100 -2.71 11.40 -0.11
CA VAL A 100 -2.12 10.26 -0.82
C VAL A 100 -2.02 10.59 -2.30
N ILE A 101 -0.87 10.28 -2.88
CA ILE A 101 -0.61 10.43 -4.32
C ILE A 101 -0.17 9.11 -4.92
N ALA A 102 -0.54 8.88 -6.18
CA ALA A 102 -0.09 7.75 -6.97
C ALA A 102 0.51 8.19 -8.31
N VAL A 103 1.64 7.59 -8.66
CA VAL A 103 2.25 7.71 -9.99
C VAL A 103 2.50 6.29 -10.50
N MET A 104 1.84 5.95 -11.61
CA MET A 104 1.92 4.63 -12.23
C MET A 104 3.20 4.48 -13.05
N ASP A 105 3.65 3.25 -13.25
CA ASP A 105 4.78 2.88 -14.11
C ASP A 105 6.10 3.59 -13.80
N VAL A 106 6.33 3.93 -12.54
CA VAL A 106 7.59 4.49 -12.06
C VAL A 106 8.20 3.60 -10.99
N GLU A 107 9.53 3.52 -10.95
CA GLU A 107 10.22 2.80 -9.88
C GLU A 107 9.94 3.45 -8.52
N PRO A 108 9.47 2.67 -7.55
CA PRO A 108 9.26 3.16 -6.20
C PRO A 108 10.62 3.42 -5.53
N HIS A 109 10.90 4.68 -5.23
CA HIS A 109 12.03 5.07 -4.39
C HIS A 109 11.62 6.19 -3.44
N ALA A 110 12.35 6.34 -2.33
CA ALA A 110 12.07 7.37 -1.37
C ALA A 110 12.29 8.77 -1.99
N ARG A 111 11.33 9.65 -1.79
CA ARG A 111 11.37 11.05 -2.22
C ARG A 111 11.13 11.97 -1.03
N MET A 112 11.84 13.09 -1.01
CA MET A 112 11.57 14.19 -0.07
C MET A 112 10.62 15.23 -0.68
N ARG A 113 10.50 15.25 -2.00
CA ARG A 113 9.61 16.12 -2.79
C ARG A 113 9.41 15.52 -4.19
N GLY A 114 8.31 15.85 -4.85
CA GLY A 114 8.06 15.53 -6.24
C GLY A 114 8.17 16.78 -7.10
N MET A 115 9.11 16.83 -8.04
CA MET A 115 9.24 17.93 -8.99
C MET A 115 8.97 17.44 -10.41
N VAL A 116 7.81 17.80 -10.94
CA VAL A 116 7.30 17.29 -12.23
C VAL A 116 8.26 17.58 -13.39
N SER A 117 8.85 18.79 -13.45
CA SER A 117 9.80 19.14 -14.50
C SER A 117 11.09 18.30 -14.46
N ALA A 118 11.54 17.89 -13.27
CA ALA A 118 12.74 17.08 -13.11
C ALA A 118 12.46 15.60 -13.37
N GLU A 119 11.30 15.11 -12.94
CA GLU A 119 10.89 13.70 -13.11
C GLU A 119 10.29 13.43 -14.51
N GLY A 120 9.93 14.48 -15.26
CA GLY A 120 9.30 14.37 -16.58
C GLY A 120 7.88 13.81 -16.54
N ARG A 121 7.29 13.66 -15.33
CA ARG A 121 5.98 13.04 -15.12
C ARG A 121 5.26 13.69 -13.94
N GLY A 122 3.95 13.92 -14.11
CA GLY A 122 3.04 14.39 -13.06
C GLY A 122 2.39 13.26 -12.28
N LEU A 123 1.49 13.63 -11.37
CA LEU A 123 0.68 12.67 -10.63
C LEU A 123 -0.38 12.05 -11.55
N ASP A 124 -0.64 10.75 -11.38
CA ASP A 124 -1.76 10.08 -12.04
C ASP A 124 -3.04 10.16 -11.19
N LEU A 125 -2.90 10.09 -9.86
CA LEU A 125 -4.01 10.15 -8.92
C LEU A 125 -3.65 10.95 -7.67
N ALA A 126 -4.61 11.71 -7.16
CA ALA A 126 -4.59 12.31 -5.83
C ALA A 126 -5.83 11.85 -5.03
N LEU A 127 -5.62 11.53 -3.76
CA LEU A 127 -6.68 11.25 -2.80
C LEU A 127 -6.51 12.18 -1.61
N GLU A 128 -7.58 12.91 -1.28
CA GLU A 128 -7.68 13.75 -0.08
C GLU A 128 -8.65 13.13 0.91
N ILE A 129 -8.33 13.25 2.20
CA ILE A 129 -9.10 12.73 3.31
C ILE A 129 -9.53 13.89 4.19
N HIS A 130 -10.80 14.24 4.14
CA HIS A 130 -11.35 15.35 4.90
C HIS A 130 -12.03 14.85 6.18
N VAL A 131 -11.61 15.33 7.32
CA VAL A 131 -12.22 14.99 8.62
C VAL A 131 -13.05 16.14 9.16
N ALA A 132 -12.48 17.36 9.17
CA ALA A 132 -13.12 18.55 9.69
C ALA A 132 -12.57 19.82 9.01
N GLY A 133 -13.28 20.95 9.13
CA GLY A 133 -12.83 22.24 8.61
C GLY A 133 -13.51 22.67 7.30
N ASP A 134 -12.84 23.55 6.53
CA ASP A 134 -13.38 24.12 5.29
C ASP A 134 -13.19 23.16 4.10
N ARG A 135 -14.26 22.53 3.69
CA ARG A 135 -14.33 21.63 2.54
C ARG A 135 -14.23 22.29 1.17
N ARG A 136 -14.36 23.61 1.08
CA ARG A 136 -14.32 24.28 -0.22
C ARG A 136 -12.99 24.13 -0.92
N LYS A 137 -11.91 24.02 -0.12
CA LYS A 137 -10.58 23.70 -0.67
C LYS A 137 -10.65 22.41 -1.50
N ASP A 138 -11.21 21.33 -0.95
CA ASP A 138 -11.17 19.99 -1.55
C ASP A 138 -12.24 19.78 -2.60
N LEU A 139 -13.44 20.36 -2.43
CA LEU A 139 -14.57 20.20 -3.33
C LEU A 139 -14.57 21.15 -4.54
N GLU A 140 -13.92 22.29 -4.44
CA GLU A 140 -13.93 23.31 -5.48
C GLU A 140 -12.49 23.59 -5.97
N ARG A 141 -11.63 24.11 -5.09
CA ARG A 141 -10.28 24.55 -5.48
C ARG A 141 -9.37 23.40 -5.95
N ASN A 142 -9.33 22.27 -5.25
CA ASN A 142 -8.53 21.13 -5.66
C ASN A 142 -9.10 20.46 -6.92
N VAL A 143 -10.42 20.38 -7.07
CA VAL A 143 -11.05 19.86 -8.29
C VAL A 143 -10.61 20.64 -9.52
N GLU A 144 -10.67 21.99 -9.48
CA GLU A 144 -10.24 22.83 -10.59
C GLU A 144 -8.71 22.79 -10.79
N ARG A 145 -7.96 22.87 -9.68
CA ARG A 145 -6.51 22.89 -9.70
C ARG A 145 -5.94 21.60 -10.28
N PHE A 146 -6.35 20.45 -9.75
CA PHE A 146 -5.82 19.14 -10.17
C PHE A 146 -6.22 18.81 -11.62
N ALA A 147 -7.44 19.18 -12.05
CA ALA A 147 -7.82 19.06 -13.44
C ALA A 147 -6.92 19.90 -14.36
N ARG A 148 -6.67 21.18 -14.01
CA ARG A 148 -5.78 22.07 -14.76
C ARG A 148 -4.35 21.52 -14.85
N LEU A 149 -3.84 20.93 -13.78
CA LEU A 149 -2.52 20.31 -13.73
C LEU A 149 -2.44 18.98 -14.50
N GLY A 150 -3.57 18.40 -14.88
CA GLY A 150 -3.63 17.18 -15.64
C GLY A 150 -3.48 15.91 -14.81
N ILE A 151 -3.74 15.97 -13.52
CA ILE A 151 -3.88 14.80 -12.67
C ILE A 151 -5.08 14.01 -13.17
N ARG A 152 -4.90 12.73 -13.53
CA ARG A 152 -5.93 11.96 -14.24
C ARG A 152 -7.17 11.71 -13.41
N GLU A 153 -7.00 11.40 -12.11
CA GLU A 153 -8.10 11.13 -11.18
C GLU A 153 -7.88 11.82 -9.83
N TYR A 154 -8.97 12.29 -9.27
CA TYR A 154 -9.02 12.87 -7.93
C TYR A 154 -10.15 12.24 -7.14
N PHE A 155 -9.83 11.77 -5.94
CA PHE A 155 -10.80 11.27 -4.98
C PHE A 155 -10.78 12.08 -3.69
N LEU A 156 -11.95 12.31 -3.14
CA LEU A 156 -12.15 12.94 -1.83
C LEU A 156 -12.94 12.00 -0.92
N PHE A 157 -12.31 11.53 0.13
CA PHE A 157 -12.96 10.82 1.21
C PHE A 157 -13.31 11.81 2.34
N ASP A 158 -14.56 12.28 2.38
CA ASP A 158 -15.11 13.07 3.50
C ASP A 158 -15.51 12.12 4.63
N ARG A 159 -14.56 11.82 5.53
CA ARG A 159 -14.78 10.94 6.68
C ARG A 159 -15.77 11.54 7.67
N GLY A 160 -15.80 12.87 7.82
CA GLY A 160 -16.73 13.55 8.72
C GLY A 160 -18.21 13.38 8.31
N ARG A 161 -18.47 13.13 7.02
CA ARG A 161 -19.84 12.90 6.49
C ARG A 161 -20.02 11.51 5.88
N LEU A 162 -19.04 10.66 5.96
CA LEU A 162 -19.03 9.32 5.36
C LEU A 162 -19.41 9.37 3.88
N LYS A 163 -18.73 10.22 3.13
CA LYS A 163 -18.98 10.42 1.71
C LYS A 163 -17.70 10.29 0.89
N LEU A 164 -17.74 9.45 -0.15
CA LEU A 164 -16.73 9.39 -1.19
C LEU A 164 -17.20 10.21 -2.40
N SER A 165 -16.30 10.94 -3.02
CA SER A 165 -16.49 11.62 -4.28
C SER A 165 -15.29 11.36 -5.16
N GLY A 166 -15.48 11.23 -6.46
CA GLY A 166 -14.40 11.02 -7.42
C GLY A 166 -14.61 11.83 -8.67
N TRP A 167 -13.53 12.27 -9.27
CA TRP A 167 -13.50 13.00 -10.54
C TRP A 167 -12.40 12.46 -11.43
N ARG A 168 -12.62 12.57 -12.76
CA ARG A 168 -11.70 12.08 -13.78
C ARG A 168 -11.62 13.02 -14.95
N LEU A 169 -10.43 13.13 -15.55
CA LEU A 169 -10.24 13.77 -16.85
C LEU A 169 -10.77 12.87 -17.96
N MET A 170 -11.64 13.39 -18.81
CA MET A 170 -12.23 12.63 -19.92
C MET A 170 -11.47 12.90 -21.22
N GLY A 171 -10.43 12.08 -21.49
CA GLY A 171 -9.61 12.13 -22.69
C GLY A 171 -8.35 12.98 -22.56
N GLU A 172 -7.41 12.74 -23.48
CA GLU A 172 -6.11 13.42 -23.50
C GLU A 172 -6.26 14.93 -23.77
N GLY A 173 -5.45 15.72 -23.06
CA GLY A 173 -5.41 17.18 -23.21
C GLY A 173 -6.56 17.95 -22.56
N ARG A 174 -7.59 17.28 -22.04
CA ARG A 174 -8.65 17.95 -21.28
C ARG A 174 -8.14 18.35 -19.91
N ARG A 175 -8.60 19.52 -19.45
CA ARG A 175 -8.21 20.13 -18.16
C ARG A 175 -9.43 20.42 -17.29
N VAL A 176 -10.50 19.67 -17.49
CA VAL A 176 -11.75 19.77 -16.73
C VAL A 176 -12.17 18.38 -16.31
N TYR A 177 -12.43 18.23 -15.04
CA TYR A 177 -12.93 16.98 -14.48
C TYR A 177 -14.41 16.75 -14.75
N GLN A 178 -14.76 15.49 -14.89
CA GLN A 178 -16.13 15.01 -14.77
C GLN A 178 -16.26 14.13 -13.54
N PRO A 179 -17.41 14.18 -12.85
CA PRO A 179 -17.64 13.30 -11.70
C PRO A 179 -17.68 11.84 -12.12
N ILE A 180 -17.03 10.97 -11.34
CA ILE A 180 -17.17 9.52 -11.47
C ILE A 180 -18.50 9.13 -10.84
N ILE A 181 -19.36 8.51 -11.64
CA ILE A 181 -20.66 8.04 -11.16
C ILE A 181 -20.53 6.65 -10.56
N PRO A 182 -20.79 6.47 -9.25
CA PRO A 182 -20.65 5.17 -8.63
C PRO A 182 -21.70 4.18 -9.13
N GLN A 183 -21.29 2.92 -9.28
CA GLN A 183 -22.18 1.81 -9.59
C GLN A 183 -22.44 1.00 -8.31
N GLN A 184 -23.65 1.05 -7.79
CA GLN A 184 -24.00 0.40 -6.50
C GLN A 184 -23.08 0.84 -5.31
N GLY A 185 -22.64 2.10 -5.31
CA GLY A 185 -21.76 2.66 -4.29
C GLY A 185 -20.26 2.47 -4.56
N PHE A 186 -19.87 1.74 -5.63
CA PHE A 186 -18.49 1.54 -6.02
C PHE A 186 -18.04 2.58 -7.04
N TYR A 187 -16.95 3.26 -6.77
CA TYR A 187 -16.29 4.20 -7.67
C TYR A 187 -15.13 3.50 -8.38
N PHE A 188 -15.22 3.30 -9.67
CA PHE A 188 -14.14 2.67 -10.44
C PHE A 188 -13.03 3.69 -10.76
N SER A 189 -11.80 3.40 -10.34
CA SER A 189 -10.59 4.12 -10.73
C SER A 189 -9.96 3.44 -11.94
N GLU A 190 -9.85 4.17 -13.06
CA GLU A 190 -9.13 3.70 -14.25
C GLU A 190 -7.61 3.73 -14.03
N VAL A 191 -7.12 4.65 -13.19
CA VAL A 191 -5.71 4.76 -12.86
C VAL A 191 -5.26 3.53 -12.08
N LEU A 192 -6.00 3.13 -11.06
CA LEU A 192 -5.66 1.99 -10.20
C LEU A 192 -6.14 0.65 -10.77
N GLY A 193 -7.13 0.64 -11.67
CA GLY A 193 -7.82 -0.58 -12.07
C GLY A 193 -8.60 -1.23 -10.93
N LEU A 194 -8.98 -0.45 -9.92
CA LEU A 194 -9.65 -0.88 -8.70
C LEU A 194 -10.96 -0.10 -8.51
N GLU A 195 -11.83 -0.66 -7.71
CA GLU A 195 -13.04 0.00 -7.24
C GLU A 195 -12.83 0.51 -5.80
N LEU A 196 -13.36 1.69 -5.49
CA LEU A 196 -13.32 2.31 -4.18
C LEU A 196 -14.75 2.37 -3.63
N GLN A 197 -14.94 2.01 -2.36
CA GLN A 197 -16.22 2.09 -1.68
C GLN A 197 -16.01 2.45 -0.21
N LEU A 198 -17.04 3.06 0.40
CA LEU A 198 -17.11 3.22 1.85
C LEU A 198 -17.76 1.98 2.47
N GLU A 199 -17.07 1.38 3.42
CA GLU A 199 -17.58 0.30 4.27
C GLU A 199 -17.54 0.76 5.73
N GLY A 200 -18.71 1.09 6.26
CA GLY A 200 -18.80 1.79 7.55
C GLY A 200 -18.08 3.14 7.48
N GLU A 201 -17.06 3.34 8.31
CA GLU A 201 -16.27 4.57 8.36
C GLU A 201 -14.95 4.47 7.59
N ARG A 202 -14.75 3.40 6.78
CA ARG A 202 -13.49 3.09 6.11
C ARG A 202 -13.61 3.23 4.60
N LEU A 203 -12.57 3.76 3.99
CA LEU A 203 -12.38 3.68 2.55
C LEU A 203 -11.74 2.33 2.23
N ARG A 204 -12.45 1.49 1.46
CA ARG A 204 -12.02 0.17 1.03
C ARG A 204 -11.73 0.14 -0.46
N PHE A 205 -10.79 -0.71 -0.85
CA PHE A 205 -10.41 -0.95 -2.24
C PHE A 205 -10.79 -2.37 -2.64
N TYR A 206 -11.25 -2.54 -3.88
CA TYR A 206 -11.77 -3.81 -4.40
C TYR A 206 -11.19 -4.10 -5.77
N LEU A 207 -10.96 -5.38 -6.03
CA LEU A 207 -10.64 -5.90 -7.36
C LEU A 207 -11.81 -6.77 -7.82
N GLY A 208 -12.60 -6.29 -8.81
CA GLY A 208 -13.76 -7.02 -9.30
C GLY A 208 -14.74 -7.43 -8.20
N ARG A 209 -15.05 -6.54 -7.28
CA ARG A 209 -15.92 -6.72 -6.10
C ARG A 209 -15.35 -7.55 -4.96
N ALA A 210 -14.13 -8.08 -5.09
CA ALA A 210 -13.43 -8.71 -3.97
C ALA A 210 -12.65 -7.64 -3.21
N PRO A 211 -12.85 -7.47 -1.88
CA PRO A 211 -12.11 -6.49 -1.10
C PRO A 211 -10.63 -6.84 -1.07
N LEU A 212 -9.79 -5.84 -1.22
CA LEU A 212 -8.37 -6.01 -0.95
C LEU A 212 -8.18 -6.18 0.56
N PRO A 213 -7.39 -7.18 1.00
CA PRO A 213 -7.21 -7.43 2.42
C PRO A 213 -6.43 -6.30 3.09
N GLU A 214 -6.87 -5.89 4.26
CA GLU A 214 -6.17 -4.97 5.14
C GLU A 214 -5.16 -5.73 6.03
N SER A 215 -4.17 -5.04 6.59
CA SER A 215 -3.09 -5.68 7.36
C SER A 215 -3.60 -6.44 8.58
N ASP A 216 -4.55 -5.88 9.31
CA ASP A 216 -5.20 -6.51 10.46
C ASP A 216 -6.00 -7.78 10.07
N GLU A 217 -6.69 -7.78 8.94
CA GLU A 217 -7.39 -8.96 8.41
C GLU A 217 -6.41 -10.08 8.02
N LEU A 218 -5.27 -9.70 7.42
CA LEU A 218 -4.21 -10.66 7.07
C LEU A 218 -3.57 -11.26 8.32
N ILE A 219 -3.26 -10.44 9.32
CA ILE A 219 -2.68 -10.91 10.60
C ILE A 219 -3.63 -11.89 11.27
N THR A 220 -4.90 -11.52 11.45
CA THR A 220 -5.92 -12.41 12.05
C THR A 220 -6.05 -13.72 11.30
N THR A 221 -6.03 -13.67 9.95
CA THR A 221 -6.08 -14.88 9.14
C THR A 221 -4.86 -15.77 9.33
N LEU A 222 -3.67 -15.17 9.36
CA LEU A 222 -2.42 -15.91 9.60
C LEU A 222 -2.37 -16.53 11.00
N GLU A 223 -2.77 -15.80 12.03
CA GLU A 223 -2.84 -16.31 13.41
C GLU A 223 -3.76 -17.53 13.52
N ARG A 224 -4.94 -17.46 12.87
CA ARG A 224 -5.84 -18.61 12.81
C ARG A 224 -5.21 -19.80 12.10
N MET A 225 -4.57 -19.59 10.94
CA MET A 225 -3.91 -20.67 10.18
C MET A 225 -2.74 -21.30 10.96
N VAL A 226 -1.96 -20.50 11.68
CA VAL A 226 -0.88 -20.99 12.54
C VAL A 226 -1.46 -21.84 13.68
N GLY A 227 -2.50 -21.36 14.36
CA GLY A 227 -3.17 -22.10 15.42
C GLY A 227 -3.76 -23.44 14.94
N GLU A 228 -4.38 -23.48 13.77
CA GLU A 228 -4.89 -24.73 13.16
C GLU A 228 -3.74 -25.70 12.81
N ALA A 229 -2.63 -25.20 12.28
CA ALA A 229 -1.47 -26.02 11.96
C ALA A 229 -0.79 -26.59 13.22
N GLU A 230 -0.71 -25.82 14.30
CA GLU A 230 -0.18 -26.26 15.57
C GLU A 230 -1.07 -27.31 16.23
N ALA A 231 -2.40 -27.14 16.21
CA ALA A 231 -3.35 -28.13 16.69
C ALA A 231 -3.20 -29.46 15.94
N HIS A 232 -3.18 -29.42 14.62
CA HIS A 232 -2.98 -30.62 13.80
C HIS A 232 -1.66 -31.33 14.09
N ARG A 233 -0.57 -30.58 14.22
CA ARG A 233 0.75 -31.17 14.59
C ARG A 233 0.73 -31.82 15.97
N THR A 234 -0.02 -31.25 16.92
CA THR A 234 -0.16 -31.83 18.25
C THR A 234 -0.93 -33.15 18.21
N GLU A 235 -2.04 -33.20 17.44
CA GLU A 235 -2.82 -34.42 17.22
C GLU A 235 -1.99 -35.52 16.55
N GLU A 236 -1.24 -35.20 15.50
CA GLU A 236 -0.33 -36.15 14.84
C GLU A 236 0.73 -36.69 15.81
N SER A 237 1.29 -35.83 16.66
CA SER A 237 2.29 -36.22 17.65
C SER A 237 1.69 -37.17 18.70
N GLN A 238 0.46 -36.90 19.17
CA GLN A 238 -0.25 -37.77 20.10
C GLN A 238 -0.54 -39.14 19.47
N MET A 239 -1.09 -39.15 18.26
CA MET A 239 -1.39 -40.39 17.53
C MET A 239 -0.13 -41.21 17.28
N ARG A 240 1.00 -40.58 16.99
CA ARG A 240 2.28 -41.28 16.84
C ARG A 240 2.73 -41.95 18.14
N VAL A 241 2.62 -41.25 19.28
CA VAL A 241 2.96 -41.80 20.60
C VAL A 241 2.06 -43.00 20.96
N GLU A 242 0.76 -42.89 20.70
CA GLU A 242 -0.18 -44.00 20.91
C GLU A 242 0.15 -45.22 20.05
N LEU A 243 0.47 -45.00 18.77
CA LEU A 243 0.87 -46.07 17.86
C LEU A 243 2.18 -46.74 18.28
N GLU A 244 3.17 -45.96 18.73
CA GLU A 244 4.44 -46.49 19.27
C GLU A 244 4.20 -47.35 20.52
N GLN A 245 3.30 -46.94 21.42
CA GLN A 245 2.90 -47.72 22.61
C GLN A 245 2.20 -49.03 22.21
N GLN A 246 1.28 -48.98 21.24
CA GLN A 246 0.60 -50.18 20.74
C GLN A 246 1.59 -51.16 20.11
N LEU A 247 2.52 -50.65 19.29
CA LEU A 247 3.55 -51.49 18.67
C LEU A 247 4.45 -52.15 19.70
N ALA A 248 4.89 -51.41 20.72
CA ALA A 248 5.72 -51.95 21.81
C ALA A 248 4.97 -53.03 22.61
N HIS A 249 3.67 -52.85 22.88
CA HIS A 249 2.83 -53.82 23.54
C HIS A 249 2.67 -55.12 22.70
N GLU A 250 2.42 -54.97 21.43
CA GLU A 250 2.31 -56.11 20.50
C GLU A 250 3.62 -56.91 20.39
N GLN A 251 4.75 -56.22 20.31
CA GLN A 251 6.07 -56.85 20.33
C GLN A 251 6.32 -57.64 21.60
N HIS A 252 5.97 -57.07 22.78
CA HIS A 252 6.08 -57.80 24.04
C HIS A 252 5.23 -59.09 24.11
N LEU A 253 3.98 -58.99 23.65
CA LEU A 253 3.10 -60.19 23.59
C LEU A 253 3.65 -61.25 22.65
N ARG A 254 4.24 -60.85 21.56
CA ARG A 254 4.85 -61.77 20.58
C ARG A 254 6.07 -62.47 21.17
N GLU A 255 6.95 -61.74 21.83
CA GLU A 255 8.13 -62.32 22.54
C GLU A 255 7.71 -63.28 23.62
N GLU A 256 6.66 -62.97 24.41
CA GLU A 256 6.12 -63.86 25.41
C GLU A 256 5.54 -65.14 24.82
N ALA A 257 4.83 -65.05 23.71
CA ALA A 257 4.27 -66.21 23.00
C ALA A 257 5.41 -67.10 22.43
N GLU A 258 6.42 -66.51 21.81
CA GLU A 258 7.60 -67.22 21.31
C GLU A 258 8.35 -67.98 22.40
N ARG A 259 8.52 -67.37 23.60
CA ARG A 259 9.11 -67.98 24.76
C ARG A 259 8.29 -69.20 25.24
N LYS A 260 6.96 -69.04 25.39
CA LYS A 260 6.06 -70.15 25.79
C LYS A 260 6.12 -71.29 24.80
N LEU A 261 6.18 -70.97 23.48
CA LEU A 261 6.30 -71.98 22.45
C LEU A 261 7.61 -72.75 22.53
N ALA A 262 8.73 -72.06 22.77
CA ALA A 262 10.04 -72.67 22.94
C ALA A 262 10.10 -73.62 24.19
N GLU A 263 9.54 -73.17 25.30
CA GLU A 263 9.43 -73.99 26.51
C GLU A 263 8.59 -75.29 26.28
N ALA A 264 7.45 -75.15 25.62
CA ALA A 264 6.59 -76.29 25.26
C ALA A 264 7.27 -77.27 24.31
N LEU A 265 8.02 -76.79 23.32
CA LEU A 265 8.80 -77.62 22.42
C LEU A 265 9.91 -78.39 23.14
N ASP A 266 10.58 -77.78 24.11
CA ASP A 266 11.62 -78.40 24.92
C ASP A 266 11.04 -79.51 25.83
N GLU A 267 9.90 -79.25 26.41
CA GLU A 267 9.17 -80.23 27.24
C GLU A 267 8.72 -81.41 26.38
N LEU A 268 8.19 -81.21 25.20
CA LEU A 268 7.87 -82.28 24.22
C LEU A 268 9.08 -83.12 23.84
N LYS A 269 10.26 -82.51 23.63
CA LYS A 269 11.53 -83.23 23.36
C LYS A 269 11.92 -84.10 24.53
N ARG A 270 11.83 -83.58 25.75
CA ARG A 270 12.12 -84.34 26.99
C ARG A 270 11.17 -85.52 27.20
N LEU A 271 9.91 -85.35 26.96
CA LEU A 271 8.94 -86.47 27.03
C LEU A 271 9.18 -87.55 25.98
N ARG A 272 9.51 -87.17 24.76
CA ARG A 272 9.90 -88.10 23.67
C ARG A 272 11.17 -88.88 23.96
N SER A 273 12.16 -88.32 24.66
CA SER A 273 13.39 -88.97 25.04
C SER A 273 13.21 -89.94 26.24
N ARG A 274 12.18 -89.77 27.06
CA ARG A 274 11.80 -90.65 28.17
C ARG A 274 10.94 -91.85 27.75
N ALA A 275 10.33 -91.77 26.58
CA ALA A 275 9.46 -92.82 26.05
C ALA A 275 10.19 -93.81 25.09
N ARG A 276 11.52 -93.60 24.93
CA ARG A 276 12.45 -94.56 24.29
C ARG A 276 13.32 -95.21 25.36
#